data_2b37f3598e55778ee7645789205dfb45
#
_entry.id   2b37f3598e55778ee7645789205dfb45
#
_cell.length_a   1.000
_cell.length_b   1.000
_cell.length_c   1.000
_cell.angle_alpha   90.00
_cell.angle_beta   90.00
_cell.angle_gamma   90.00
#
_symmetry.space_group_name_H-M   'P 1'
#
loop_
_entity.id
_entity.type
_entity.pdbx_description
1 polymer ?
#
loop_
_entity_poly.entity_id
_entity_poly.type
_entity_poly.pdbx_seq_one_letter_code
_entity_poly.pdbx_strand_id
1 'polypeptide(L)'
;LKKIPSEFNMGLGNRGAIYVPFPQAVPNKPVIDRTKCTYFKTGKCKLCSTKCPANAITYDQKDEIIEIPVGSVVVTTGFRVAETDFFPEYGYGKYKDVINGLQFERLLSASGPTLGEPRRPSDGTVPKKIVFIACAGSRDPAKGVEYCSKICCMYTAKHAMLYKHKVHDGDATVFYMDIRAAGKGYDEFVRRAIEEDHVNYVRGRVSRVFERNGKLIVRGADTLLGAQQVEIEADMVVLATAGLSNPGSEELAQHLHVSYDKYHFFSEAHPKLRPVETNTAGIFLAGACQSPKDIPDTVSQASAAASKVLALFSRDELTREPVIAVVNRTAPPLFSTCAGCFMCQTACPYNAIEREEIKTRDGKLIKSVAKVNPGLCQGCGTCVAFCKSKSIDLQGFSNEQVYAEVMELLS
;
A
#
# COMPACT_ATOMS: atom_id res chain seq x y z
N LEU A 1 29.71 -14.05 -13.18
CA LEU A 1 28.77 -12.93 -12.97
C LEU A 1 28.51 -12.77 -11.47
N LYS A 2 28.45 -11.51 -11.00
CA LYS A 2 28.16 -11.22 -9.59
C LYS A 2 26.76 -11.73 -9.24
N LYS A 3 26.64 -12.56 -8.20
CA LYS A 3 25.37 -13.00 -7.66
C LYS A 3 24.77 -11.89 -6.79
N ILE A 4 23.54 -11.51 -7.09
CA ILE A 4 22.80 -10.45 -6.39
C ILE A 4 21.53 -11.11 -5.84
N PRO A 5 21.14 -10.88 -4.58
CA PRO A 5 19.88 -11.39 -4.07
C PRO A 5 18.71 -10.97 -4.97
N SER A 6 17.82 -11.90 -5.29
CA SER A 6 16.64 -11.66 -6.12
C SER A 6 15.55 -11.04 -5.28
N GLU A 7 15.10 -9.86 -5.65
CA GLU A 7 13.99 -9.17 -5.00
C GLU A 7 12.68 -9.95 -5.17
N PHE A 8 12.46 -10.52 -6.34
CA PHE A 8 11.28 -11.34 -6.62
C PHE A 8 11.19 -12.61 -5.73
N ASN A 9 12.34 -13.18 -5.38
CA ASN A 9 12.42 -14.30 -4.45
C ASN A 9 12.66 -13.85 -3.00
N MET A 10 12.42 -12.59 -2.68
CA MET A 10 12.58 -12.04 -1.32
C MET A 10 13.96 -12.33 -0.71
N GLY A 11 15.02 -12.29 -1.54
CA GLY A 11 16.38 -12.55 -1.12
C GLY A 11 16.80 -14.02 -1.03
N LEU A 12 15.87 -14.98 -1.17
CA LEU A 12 16.16 -16.43 -1.07
C LEU A 12 16.87 -17.01 -2.31
N GLY A 13 16.87 -16.29 -3.42
CA GLY A 13 17.57 -16.69 -4.64
C GLY A 13 18.50 -15.58 -5.12
N ASN A 14 19.27 -15.88 -6.16
CA ASN A 14 20.19 -14.93 -6.75
C ASN A 14 19.81 -14.60 -8.20
N ARG A 15 20.09 -13.38 -8.62
CA ARG A 15 20.01 -12.92 -9.99
C ARG A 15 21.31 -12.27 -10.48
N GLY A 16 21.43 -12.05 -11.78
CA GLY A 16 22.50 -11.25 -12.36
C GLY A 16 22.24 -9.74 -12.26
N ALA A 17 23.22 -8.93 -12.63
CA ALA A 17 23.01 -7.48 -12.80
C ALA A 17 22.16 -7.16 -14.05
N ILE A 18 22.16 -8.06 -15.07
CA ILE A 18 21.17 -8.08 -16.15
C ILE A 18 20.21 -9.22 -15.83
N TYR A 19 18.93 -8.93 -15.83
CA TYR A 19 17.89 -9.88 -15.43
C TYR A 19 16.54 -9.49 -15.99
N VAL A 20 15.64 -10.44 -16.06
CA VAL A 20 14.21 -10.21 -16.19
C VAL A 20 13.63 -10.17 -14.78
N PRO A 21 12.79 -9.20 -14.40
CA PRO A 21 12.27 -9.05 -13.03
C PRO A 21 11.68 -10.35 -12.46
N PHE A 22 10.87 -11.05 -13.27
CA PHE A 22 10.34 -12.38 -12.96
C PHE A 22 9.94 -13.10 -14.26
N PRO A 23 9.79 -14.45 -14.26
CA PRO A 23 9.60 -15.23 -15.50
C PRO A 23 8.39 -14.83 -16.35
N GLN A 24 7.31 -14.35 -15.71
CA GLN A 24 6.06 -13.95 -16.37
C GLN A 24 5.92 -12.43 -16.53
N ALA A 25 7.02 -11.67 -16.45
CA ALA A 25 7.00 -10.23 -16.58
C ALA A 25 6.43 -9.75 -17.93
N VAL A 26 5.60 -8.74 -17.90
CA VAL A 26 5.07 -8.06 -19.09
C VAL A 26 5.36 -6.55 -18.95
N PRO A 27 6.19 -6.01 -19.83
CA PRO A 27 6.91 -6.65 -20.93
C PRO A 27 8.02 -7.59 -20.42
N ASN A 28 8.23 -8.73 -21.10
CA ASN A 28 9.34 -9.64 -20.80
C ASN A 28 10.63 -9.09 -21.43
N LYS A 29 11.18 -8.04 -20.85
CA LYS A 29 12.40 -7.37 -21.30
C LYS A 29 13.47 -7.41 -20.23
N PRO A 30 14.72 -7.81 -20.58
CA PRO A 30 15.85 -7.70 -19.66
C PRO A 30 16.14 -6.25 -19.29
N VAL A 31 16.45 -6.02 -18.02
CA VAL A 31 16.88 -4.72 -17.49
C VAL A 31 18.27 -4.82 -16.85
N ILE A 32 18.99 -3.71 -16.80
CA ILE A 32 20.29 -3.61 -16.13
C ILE A 32 20.10 -2.87 -14.81
N ASP A 33 20.41 -3.54 -13.72
CA ASP A 33 20.49 -2.90 -12.40
C ASP A 33 21.74 -2.00 -12.33
N ARG A 34 21.57 -0.71 -12.55
CA ARG A 34 22.67 0.29 -12.56
C ARG A 34 23.40 0.32 -11.22
N THR A 35 22.71 0.10 -10.12
CA THR A 35 23.29 0.15 -8.76
C THR A 35 24.20 -1.05 -8.46
N LYS A 36 24.01 -2.16 -9.14
CA LYS A 36 24.75 -3.42 -8.93
C LYS A 36 25.70 -3.76 -10.09
N CYS A 37 25.51 -3.17 -11.27
CA CYS A 37 26.32 -3.43 -12.45
C CYS A 37 27.74 -2.88 -12.30
N THR A 38 28.74 -3.72 -12.58
CA THR A 38 30.16 -3.33 -12.49
C THR A 38 30.52 -2.24 -13.52
N TYR A 39 29.91 -2.25 -14.69
CA TYR A 39 30.13 -1.20 -15.70
C TYR A 39 29.76 0.19 -15.16
N PHE A 40 28.57 0.34 -14.62
CA PHE A 40 28.12 1.63 -14.05
C PHE A 40 28.92 2.07 -12.82
N LYS A 41 29.53 1.12 -12.11
CA LYS A 41 30.40 1.43 -10.95
C LYS A 41 31.82 1.80 -11.31
N THR A 42 32.39 1.19 -12.34
CA THR A 42 33.84 1.25 -12.61
C THR A 42 34.21 1.66 -14.04
N GLY A 43 33.24 1.68 -14.97
CA GLY A 43 33.44 1.91 -16.40
C GLY A 43 34.17 0.77 -17.15
N LYS A 44 34.68 -0.24 -16.46
CA LYS A 44 35.64 -1.20 -17.04
C LYS A 44 35.04 -2.53 -17.53
N CYS A 45 33.80 -2.86 -17.16
CA CYS A 45 33.18 -4.12 -17.51
C CYS A 45 32.17 -3.96 -18.68
N LYS A 46 32.41 -4.64 -19.81
CA LYS A 46 31.51 -4.68 -20.98
C LYS A 46 31.15 -6.10 -21.40
N LEU A 47 31.32 -7.10 -20.51
CA LEU A 47 31.14 -8.51 -20.84
C LEU A 47 29.77 -8.81 -21.46
N CYS A 48 28.70 -8.18 -20.95
CA CYS A 48 27.35 -8.43 -21.44
C CYS A 48 27.16 -7.93 -22.88
N SER A 49 27.65 -6.74 -23.23
CA SER A 49 27.57 -6.20 -24.59
C SER A 49 28.44 -6.99 -25.55
N THR A 50 29.64 -7.43 -25.12
CA THR A 50 30.54 -8.24 -25.96
C THR A 50 29.92 -9.62 -26.30
N LYS A 51 29.07 -10.16 -25.42
CA LYS A 51 28.44 -11.47 -25.61
C LYS A 51 27.01 -11.41 -26.12
N CYS A 52 26.45 -10.23 -26.34
CA CYS A 52 25.09 -10.06 -26.85
C CYS A 52 25.07 -10.23 -28.37
N PRO A 53 24.46 -11.27 -28.92
CA PRO A 53 24.45 -11.47 -30.38
C PRO A 53 23.59 -10.45 -31.11
N ALA A 54 22.63 -9.84 -30.43
CA ALA A 54 21.72 -8.83 -30.97
C ALA A 54 22.22 -7.39 -30.80
N ASN A 55 23.38 -7.18 -30.19
CA ASN A 55 23.91 -5.84 -29.85
C ASN A 55 22.87 -4.93 -29.13
N ALA A 56 21.98 -5.53 -28.35
CA ALA A 56 20.82 -4.86 -27.74
C ALA A 56 21.15 -4.13 -26.42
N ILE A 57 22.42 -4.04 -26.01
CA ILE A 57 22.80 -3.47 -24.72
C ILE A 57 23.38 -2.07 -24.93
N THR A 58 22.62 -1.08 -24.46
CA THR A 58 22.98 0.33 -24.48
C THR A 58 23.18 0.82 -23.05
N TYR A 59 24.36 1.36 -22.72
CA TYR A 59 24.68 1.79 -21.35
C TYR A 59 24.42 3.29 -21.10
N ASP A 60 24.22 4.06 -22.15
CA ASP A 60 24.04 5.51 -22.14
C ASP A 60 22.58 5.96 -22.27
N GLN A 61 21.64 5.02 -22.14
CA GLN A 61 20.20 5.34 -22.05
C GLN A 61 19.95 6.36 -20.93
N LYS A 62 19.16 7.38 -21.25
CA LYS A 62 18.69 8.39 -20.31
C LYS A 62 17.22 8.16 -20.03
N ASP A 63 16.81 8.53 -18.83
CA ASP A 63 15.40 8.54 -18.48
C ASP A 63 14.69 9.64 -19.28
N GLU A 64 13.51 9.32 -19.79
CA GLU A 64 12.64 10.24 -20.53
C GLU A 64 11.37 10.45 -19.69
N ILE A 65 11.04 11.71 -19.45
CA ILE A 65 9.80 12.10 -18.80
C ILE A 65 8.75 12.35 -19.87
N ILE A 66 7.67 11.59 -19.84
CA ILE A 66 6.55 11.71 -20.78
C ILE A 66 5.34 12.24 -20.03
N GLU A 67 4.74 13.32 -20.54
CA GLU A 67 3.48 13.85 -20.02
C GLU A 67 2.31 13.22 -20.79
N ILE A 68 1.40 12.58 -20.08
CA ILE A 68 0.23 11.93 -20.67
C ILE A 68 -1.03 12.58 -20.07
N PRO A 69 -1.86 13.28 -20.85
CA PRO A 69 -3.15 13.77 -20.39
C PRO A 69 -4.09 12.59 -20.15
N VAL A 70 -4.67 12.52 -18.95
CA VAL A 70 -5.58 11.46 -18.55
C VAL A 70 -6.89 12.05 -18.00
N GLY A 71 -8.01 11.37 -18.24
CA GLY A 71 -9.31 11.79 -17.71
C GLY A 71 -9.56 11.35 -16.27
N SER A 72 -8.81 10.36 -15.78
CA SER A 72 -9.00 9.79 -14.45
C SER A 72 -7.72 9.06 -14.00
N VAL A 73 -7.56 8.91 -12.68
CA VAL A 73 -6.47 8.14 -12.06
C VAL A 73 -7.06 7.08 -11.13
N VAL A 74 -6.60 5.83 -11.26
CA VAL A 74 -6.93 4.76 -10.31
C VAL A 74 -5.66 4.37 -9.57
N VAL A 75 -5.61 4.61 -8.26
CA VAL A 75 -4.46 4.29 -7.41
C VAL A 75 -4.53 2.84 -6.97
N THR A 76 -3.51 2.05 -7.32
CA THR A 76 -3.43 0.60 -7.05
C THR A 76 -2.04 0.19 -6.56
N THR A 77 -1.41 1.00 -5.75
CA THR A 77 -0.01 0.83 -5.31
C THR A 77 0.23 -0.36 -4.39
N GLY A 78 -0.85 -1.01 -3.89
CA GLY A 78 -0.73 -2.22 -3.08
C GLY A 78 -0.20 -1.98 -1.66
N PHE A 79 0.54 -2.95 -1.12
CA PHE A 79 1.11 -2.93 0.22
C PHE A 79 2.49 -3.60 0.23
N ARG A 80 3.26 -3.41 1.29
CA ARG A 80 4.50 -4.16 1.57
C ARG A 80 4.38 -5.00 2.84
N VAL A 81 5.21 -6.02 2.98
CA VAL A 81 5.35 -6.78 4.21
C VAL A 81 6.36 -6.09 5.15
N ALA A 82 6.15 -6.25 6.46
CA ALA A 82 7.08 -5.72 7.45
C ALA A 82 8.46 -6.40 7.35
N GLU A 83 9.53 -5.61 7.54
CA GLU A 83 10.93 -6.03 7.38
C GLU A 83 11.54 -6.57 8.68
N THR A 84 12.81 -6.94 8.63
CA THR A 84 13.53 -7.68 9.69
C THR A 84 13.63 -6.96 11.03
N ASP A 85 13.79 -5.66 11.02
CA ASP A 85 13.92 -4.79 12.20
C ASP A 85 12.62 -4.73 13.04
N PHE A 86 11.49 -5.11 12.44
CA PHE A 86 10.19 -5.15 13.09
C PHE A 86 10.06 -6.30 14.11
N PHE A 87 10.92 -7.34 14.05
CA PHE A 87 10.74 -8.59 14.77
C PHE A 87 12.00 -9.08 15.51
N PRO A 88 12.66 -8.24 16.33
CA PRO A 88 13.84 -8.67 17.06
C PRO A 88 13.55 -9.84 18.01
N GLU A 89 12.36 -9.90 18.59
CA GLU A 89 11.91 -10.98 19.49
C GLU A 89 11.80 -12.33 18.77
N TYR A 90 11.52 -12.34 17.48
CA TYR A 90 11.41 -13.58 16.69
C TYR A 90 12.70 -13.95 15.96
N GLY A 91 13.74 -13.10 16.05
CA GLY A 91 15.04 -13.37 15.43
C GLY A 91 15.02 -13.38 13.90
N TYR A 92 14.02 -12.71 13.28
CA TYR A 92 13.95 -12.53 11.83
C TYR A 92 15.15 -11.67 11.37
N GLY A 93 15.86 -12.14 10.37
CA GLY A 93 17.14 -11.55 9.94
C GLY A 93 18.36 -12.02 10.74
N LYS A 94 18.18 -12.57 11.95
CA LYS A 94 19.24 -13.17 12.76
C LYS A 94 19.40 -14.66 12.48
N TYR A 95 18.30 -15.40 12.50
CA TYR A 95 18.28 -16.83 12.21
C TYR A 95 17.83 -17.05 10.76
N LYS A 96 18.62 -17.75 9.96
CA LYS A 96 18.35 -17.95 8.52
C LYS A 96 17.02 -18.68 8.27
N ASP A 97 16.63 -19.57 9.17
CA ASP A 97 15.42 -20.39 9.06
C ASP A 97 14.19 -19.75 9.73
N VAL A 98 14.30 -18.46 10.14
CA VAL A 98 13.15 -17.62 10.47
C VAL A 98 12.88 -16.74 9.26
N ILE A 99 11.77 -16.99 8.57
CA ILE A 99 11.39 -16.35 7.32
C ILE A 99 9.98 -15.76 7.40
N ASN A 100 9.61 -14.88 6.49
CA ASN A 100 8.23 -14.38 6.41
C ASN A 100 7.35 -15.22 5.48
N GLY A 101 6.02 -14.99 5.54
CA GLY A 101 5.06 -15.72 4.72
C GLY A 101 5.28 -15.58 3.21
N LEU A 102 5.74 -14.42 2.73
CA LEU A 102 6.01 -14.23 1.31
C LEU A 102 7.28 -14.99 0.86
N GLN A 103 8.30 -15.05 1.71
CA GLN A 103 9.47 -15.91 1.48
C GLN A 103 9.07 -17.39 1.40
N PHE A 104 8.21 -17.83 2.33
CA PHE A 104 7.72 -19.21 2.31
C PHE A 104 6.86 -19.51 1.07
N GLU A 105 6.01 -18.58 0.65
CA GLU A 105 5.28 -18.69 -0.63
C GLU A 105 6.23 -18.88 -1.82
N ARG A 106 7.38 -18.18 -1.83
CA ARG A 106 8.38 -18.35 -2.89
C ARG A 106 9.06 -19.73 -2.85
N LEU A 107 9.28 -20.30 -1.68
CA LEU A 107 9.78 -21.68 -1.58
C LEU A 107 8.77 -22.70 -2.10
N LEU A 108 7.47 -22.49 -1.85
CA LEU A 108 6.42 -23.42 -2.30
C LEU A 108 6.07 -23.28 -3.80
N SER A 109 6.48 -22.18 -4.44
CA SER A 109 6.17 -21.94 -5.85
C SER A 109 7.10 -22.72 -6.78
N ALA A 110 6.54 -23.33 -7.83
CA ALA A 110 7.30 -24.04 -8.86
C ALA A 110 8.34 -23.15 -9.58
N SER A 111 8.08 -21.84 -9.70
CA SER A 111 9.03 -20.83 -10.22
C SER A 111 9.94 -20.23 -9.15
N GLY A 112 9.88 -20.73 -7.93
CA GLY A 112 10.69 -20.26 -6.80
C GLY A 112 12.12 -20.83 -6.80
N PRO A 113 12.95 -20.37 -5.85
CA PRO A 113 14.37 -20.73 -5.80
C PRO A 113 14.62 -22.22 -5.50
N THR A 114 13.61 -22.93 -4.98
CA THR A 114 13.65 -24.34 -4.59
C THR A 114 12.76 -25.23 -5.46
N LEU A 115 12.23 -24.67 -6.57
CA LEU A 115 11.33 -25.38 -7.50
C LEU A 115 10.10 -25.98 -6.83
N GLY A 116 9.60 -25.30 -5.79
CA GLY A 116 8.40 -25.67 -5.07
C GLY A 116 8.61 -26.59 -3.87
N GLU A 117 9.82 -26.96 -3.53
CA GLU A 117 10.11 -27.73 -2.32
C GLU A 117 10.38 -26.80 -1.12
N PRO A 118 9.75 -27.07 0.03
CA PRO A 118 10.02 -26.32 1.27
C PRO A 118 11.42 -26.71 1.79
N ARG A 119 12.43 -25.87 1.49
CA ARG A 119 13.81 -26.08 1.95
C ARG A 119 14.25 -25.00 2.89
N ARG A 120 15.01 -25.39 3.91
CA ARG A 120 15.60 -24.47 4.88
C ARG A 120 16.63 -23.57 4.20
N PRO A 121 16.57 -22.25 4.40
CA PRO A 121 17.57 -21.32 3.86
C PRO A 121 18.99 -21.55 4.40
N SER A 122 19.15 -22.15 5.59
CA SER A 122 20.44 -22.37 6.23
C SER A 122 21.29 -23.45 5.53
N ASP A 123 20.68 -24.60 5.19
CA ASP A 123 21.38 -25.82 4.75
C ASP A 123 20.72 -26.52 3.56
N GLY A 124 19.56 -26.05 3.09
CA GLY A 124 18.83 -26.63 1.96
C GLY A 124 18.09 -27.92 2.27
N THR A 125 18.06 -28.40 3.52
CA THR A 125 17.30 -29.59 3.90
C THR A 125 15.81 -29.31 3.99
N VAL A 126 14.97 -30.35 3.90
CA VAL A 126 13.53 -30.23 4.09
C VAL A 126 13.22 -30.19 5.58
N PRO A 127 12.55 -29.13 6.08
CA PRO A 127 12.16 -29.05 7.50
C PRO A 127 11.13 -30.11 7.84
N LYS A 128 11.28 -30.80 8.98
CA LYS A 128 10.31 -31.75 9.52
C LYS A 128 9.35 -31.10 10.52
N LYS A 129 9.78 -30.04 11.19
CA LYS A 129 8.96 -29.29 12.14
C LYS A 129 8.92 -27.83 11.75
N ILE A 130 7.75 -27.34 11.38
CA ILE A 130 7.54 -25.95 10.99
C ILE A 130 6.57 -25.27 11.93
N VAL A 131 6.89 -24.04 12.36
CA VAL A 131 6.01 -23.23 13.19
C VAL A 131 5.66 -21.96 12.47
N PHE A 132 4.36 -21.69 12.36
CA PHE A 132 3.81 -20.45 11.83
C PHE A 132 3.40 -19.53 12.98
N ILE A 133 3.79 -18.26 12.91
CA ILE A 133 3.41 -17.26 13.92
C ILE A 133 2.47 -16.27 13.24
N ALA A 134 1.17 -16.40 13.54
CA ALA A 134 0.15 -15.48 13.03
C ALA A 134 0.23 -14.11 13.72
N CYS A 135 -0.29 -13.08 13.04
CA CYS A 135 -0.32 -11.69 13.53
C CYS A 135 1.06 -11.12 13.91
N ALA A 136 2.16 -11.60 13.29
CA ALA A 136 3.48 -11.04 13.55
C ALA A 136 3.52 -9.55 13.17
N GLY A 137 3.57 -8.68 14.18
CA GLY A 137 3.54 -7.22 14.03
C GLY A 137 2.18 -6.60 13.72
N SER A 138 1.13 -7.37 13.42
CA SER A 138 -0.24 -6.89 13.29
C SER A 138 -0.98 -6.91 14.63
N ARG A 139 -1.98 -6.02 14.81
CA ARG A 139 -2.77 -5.92 16.05
C ARG A 139 -1.85 -5.70 17.27
N ASP A 140 -0.79 -4.93 17.03
CA ASP A 140 0.23 -4.65 18.03
C ASP A 140 0.46 -3.12 18.14
N PRO A 141 -0.16 -2.47 19.15
CA PRO A 141 0.00 -1.03 19.35
C PRO A 141 1.46 -0.63 19.63
N ALA A 142 2.26 -1.50 20.27
CA ALA A 142 3.65 -1.21 20.56
C ALA A 142 4.52 -1.10 19.29
N LYS A 143 4.07 -1.68 18.19
CA LYS A 143 4.70 -1.60 16.86
C LYS A 143 4.03 -0.56 15.94
N GLY A 144 3.05 0.18 16.45
CA GLY A 144 2.30 1.17 15.67
C GLY A 144 1.33 0.56 14.65
N VAL A 145 1.05 -0.75 14.70
CA VAL A 145 0.14 -1.47 13.78
C VAL A 145 -1.02 -2.04 14.57
N GLU A 146 -2.01 -1.21 14.88
CA GLU A 146 -3.18 -1.61 15.68
C GLU A 146 -4.18 -2.46 14.87
N TYR A 147 -4.13 -2.38 13.54
CA TYR A 147 -5.06 -3.05 12.64
C TYR A 147 -4.68 -4.51 12.35
N CYS A 148 -5.65 -5.27 11.86
CA CYS A 148 -5.47 -6.61 11.33
C CYS A 148 -5.07 -6.55 9.86
N SER A 149 -4.04 -7.30 9.46
CA SER A 149 -3.63 -7.42 8.04
C SER A 149 -4.55 -8.33 7.20
N LYS A 150 -5.68 -8.76 7.74
CA LYS A 150 -6.80 -9.48 7.11
C LYS A 150 -6.44 -10.83 6.48
N ILE A 151 -5.39 -10.91 5.66
CA ILE A 151 -5.08 -12.07 4.81
C ILE A 151 -4.26 -13.17 5.47
N CYS A 152 -3.62 -12.86 6.62
CA CYS A 152 -2.61 -13.77 7.20
C CYS A 152 -3.19 -15.10 7.71
N CYS A 153 -4.40 -15.13 8.27
CA CYS A 153 -5.02 -16.39 8.70
C CYS A 153 -5.21 -17.37 7.52
N MET A 154 -5.68 -16.85 6.38
CA MET A 154 -5.96 -17.66 5.20
C MET A 154 -4.70 -18.14 4.50
N TYR A 155 -3.71 -17.27 4.27
CA TYR A 155 -2.48 -17.74 3.64
C TYR A 155 -1.64 -18.64 4.56
N THR A 156 -1.71 -18.47 5.88
CA THR A 156 -1.06 -19.36 6.83
C THR A 156 -1.69 -20.77 6.78
N ALA A 157 -3.02 -20.87 6.77
CA ALA A 157 -3.71 -22.14 6.58
C ALA A 157 -3.29 -22.82 5.26
N LYS A 158 -3.32 -22.08 4.13
CA LYS A 158 -2.86 -22.55 2.83
C LYS A 158 -1.40 -23.05 2.88
N HIS A 159 -0.51 -22.30 3.49
CA HIS A 159 0.91 -22.66 3.58
C HIS A 159 1.12 -23.94 4.40
N ALA A 160 0.42 -24.05 5.53
CA ALA A 160 0.49 -25.24 6.37
C ALA A 160 -0.04 -26.49 5.66
N MET A 161 -1.17 -26.38 4.95
CA MET A 161 -1.73 -27.46 4.13
C MET A 161 -0.76 -27.88 3.01
N LEU A 162 -0.24 -26.90 2.24
CA LEU A 162 0.71 -27.19 1.16
C LEU A 162 2.00 -27.81 1.69
N TYR A 163 2.47 -27.39 2.87
CA TYR A 163 3.62 -28.03 3.52
C TYR A 163 3.32 -29.48 3.87
N LYS A 164 2.18 -29.79 4.50
CA LYS A 164 1.77 -31.15 4.84
C LYS A 164 1.63 -32.05 3.61
N HIS A 165 1.10 -31.51 2.50
CA HIS A 165 1.00 -32.24 1.24
C HIS A 165 2.36 -32.56 0.60
N LYS A 166 3.39 -31.75 0.86
CA LYS A 166 4.75 -31.96 0.33
C LYS A 166 5.64 -32.75 1.28
N VAL A 167 5.38 -32.69 2.57
CA VAL A 167 6.17 -33.31 3.65
C VAL A 167 5.20 -34.11 4.53
N HIS A 168 4.85 -35.33 4.05
CA HIS A 168 3.81 -36.15 4.69
C HIS A 168 4.10 -36.55 6.13
N ASP A 169 5.37 -36.68 6.50
CA ASP A 169 5.83 -36.94 7.87
C ASP A 169 6.25 -35.67 8.64
N GLY A 170 5.93 -34.50 8.10
CA GLY A 170 6.24 -33.24 8.73
C GLY A 170 5.15 -32.76 9.70
N ASP A 171 5.57 -32.03 10.73
CA ASP A 171 4.69 -31.40 11.71
C ASP A 171 4.56 -29.90 11.43
N ALA A 172 3.33 -29.42 11.34
CA ALA A 172 3.01 -27.99 11.19
C ALA A 172 2.24 -27.50 12.41
N THR A 173 2.72 -26.43 13.04
CA THR A 173 2.04 -25.78 14.16
C THR A 173 1.82 -24.30 13.87
N VAL A 174 0.61 -23.80 14.15
CA VAL A 174 0.21 -22.41 13.96
C VAL A 174 -0.10 -21.78 15.32
N PHE A 175 0.67 -20.78 15.73
CA PHE A 175 0.29 -19.91 16.84
C PHE A 175 -0.64 -18.80 16.35
N TYR A 176 -1.81 -18.64 17.00
CA TYR A 176 -2.80 -17.66 16.59
C TYR A 176 -3.51 -17.03 17.82
N MET A 177 -4.01 -15.81 17.68
CA MET A 177 -4.83 -15.16 18.71
C MET A 177 -6.31 -15.50 18.52
N ASP A 178 -6.82 -15.23 17.33
CA ASP A 178 -8.12 -15.63 16.79
C ASP A 178 -8.00 -15.84 15.29
N ILE A 179 -8.91 -16.60 14.70
CA ILE A 179 -8.95 -16.85 13.26
C ILE A 179 -9.95 -15.87 12.65
N ARG A 180 -9.48 -15.08 11.68
CA ARG A 180 -10.29 -14.13 10.91
C ARG A 180 -10.43 -14.61 9.49
N ALA A 181 -11.30 -15.56 9.28
CA ALA A 181 -11.61 -16.20 8.01
C ALA A 181 -12.93 -15.62 7.45
N ALA A 182 -12.97 -14.31 7.21
CA ALA A 182 -14.18 -13.61 6.75
C ALA A 182 -14.30 -13.73 5.22
N GLY A 183 -15.02 -14.71 4.74
CA GLY A 183 -15.33 -14.97 3.34
C GLY A 183 -16.09 -16.26 3.15
N LYS A 184 -16.77 -16.42 2.00
CA LYS A 184 -17.52 -17.64 1.69
C LYS A 184 -16.55 -18.82 1.56
N GLY A 185 -16.75 -19.85 2.39
CA GLY A 185 -15.92 -21.06 2.40
C GLY A 185 -14.56 -20.92 3.10
N TYR A 186 -14.27 -19.78 3.74
CA TYR A 186 -12.96 -19.55 4.37
C TYR A 186 -12.84 -20.26 5.72
N ASP A 187 -13.91 -20.32 6.49
CA ASP A 187 -13.94 -21.04 7.76
C ASP A 187 -13.77 -22.55 7.54
N GLU A 188 -14.48 -23.09 6.55
CA GLU A 188 -14.37 -24.47 6.12
C GLU A 188 -12.97 -24.82 5.63
N PHE A 189 -12.31 -23.88 4.94
CA PHE A 189 -10.93 -24.06 4.51
C PHE A 189 -9.95 -24.19 5.69
N VAL A 190 -10.10 -23.35 6.71
CA VAL A 190 -9.28 -23.44 7.93
C VAL A 190 -9.59 -24.73 8.69
N ARG A 191 -10.89 -25.10 8.81
CA ARG A 191 -11.31 -26.35 9.44
C ARG A 191 -10.67 -27.55 8.77
N ARG A 192 -10.64 -27.58 7.44
CA ARG A 192 -9.98 -28.66 6.68
C ARG A 192 -8.48 -28.75 7.00
N ALA A 193 -7.78 -27.63 7.13
CA ALA A 193 -6.38 -27.60 7.53
C ALA A 193 -6.16 -28.29 8.91
N ILE A 194 -7.12 -28.14 9.83
CA ILE A 194 -7.06 -28.72 11.18
C ILE A 194 -7.46 -30.20 11.16
N GLU A 195 -8.60 -30.52 10.56
CA GLU A 195 -9.24 -31.84 10.66
C GLU A 195 -8.66 -32.85 9.66
N GLU A 196 -8.37 -32.45 8.42
CA GLU A 196 -7.92 -33.35 7.36
C GLU A 196 -6.38 -33.36 7.25
N ASP A 197 -5.75 -32.17 7.28
CA ASP A 197 -4.29 -32.06 7.14
C ASP A 197 -3.55 -32.12 8.48
N HIS A 198 -4.28 -32.22 9.58
CA HIS A 198 -3.74 -32.36 10.94
C HIS A 198 -2.72 -31.26 11.30
N VAL A 199 -3.01 -30.02 10.93
CA VAL A 199 -2.22 -28.87 11.33
C VAL A 199 -2.56 -28.52 12.78
N ASN A 200 -1.56 -28.44 13.64
CA ASN A 200 -1.73 -28.09 15.04
C ASN A 200 -1.98 -26.59 15.19
N TYR A 201 -3.07 -26.19 15.84
CA TYR A 201 -3.37 -24.81 16.13
C TYR A 201 -3.29 -24.54 17.64
N VAL A 202 -2.32 -23.70 18.06
CA VAL A 202 -2.12 -23.28 19.45
C VAL A 202 -2.63 -21.86 19.63
N ARG A 203 -3.68 -21.70 20.44
CA ARG A 203 -4.25 -20.37 20.68
C ARG A 203 -3.41 -19.60 21.69
N GLY A 204 -2.67 -18.60 21.21
CA GLY A 204 -1.82 -17.79 22.06
C GLY A 204 -0.86 -16.89 21.28
N ARG A 205 0.01 -16.21 22.00
CA ARG A 205 1.07 -15.40 21.41
C ARG A 205 2.44 -15.99 21.67
N VAL A 206 3.27 -15.96 20.66
CA VAL A 206 4.70 -16.24 20.79
C VAL A 206 5.36 -15.02 21.43
N SER A 207 6.14 -15.26 22.48
CA SER A 207 6.92 -14.22 23.15
C SER A 207 8.31 -14.10 22.58
N ARG A 208 8.91 -15.20 22.14
CA ARG A 208 10.29 -15.21 21.66
C ARG A 208 10.61 -16.45 20.80
N VAL A 209 11.50 -16.25 19.82
CA VAL A 209 12.19 -17.35 19.13
C VAL A 209 13.69 -17.24 19.43
N PHE A 210 14.30 -18.34 19.81
CA PHE A 210 15.72 -18.42 20.13
C PHE A 210 16.31 -19.78 19.76
N GLU A 211 17.62 -19.86 19.69
CA GLU A 211 18.32 -21.11 19.39
C GLU A 211 18.78 -21.81 20.68
N ARG A 212 18.59 -23.13 20.70
CA ARG A 212 19.10 -24.02 21.77
C ARG A 212 19.56 -25.33 21.10
N ASN A 213 20.82 -25.68 21.31
CA ASN A 213 21.43 -26.92 20.74
C ASN A 213 21.27 -27.04 19.22
N GLY A 214 21.41 -25.93 18.50
CA GLY A 214 21.31 -25.91 17.04
C GLY A 214 19.88 -26.01 16.47
N LYS A 215 18.86 -25.92 17.33
CA LYS A 215 17.44 -25.93 16.98
C LYS A 215 16.77 -24.62 17.36
N LEU A 216 15.81 -24.19 16.56
CA LEU A 216 14.95 -23.06 16.91
C LEU A 216 13.94 -23.49 17.95
N ILE A 217 13.81 -22.71 19.02
CA ILE A 217 12.79 -22.90 20.06
C ILE A 217 11.82 -21.71 19.97
N VAL A 218 10.56 -22.05 19.74
CA VAL A 218 9.45 -21.09 19.75
C VAL A 218 8.77 -21.15 21.11
N ARG A 219 8.90 -20.06 21.88
CA ARG A 219 8.28 -19.94 23.22
C ARG A 219 7.05 -19.07 23.11
N GLY A 220 5.94 -19.59 23.60
CA GLY A 220 4.66 -18.88 23.64
C GLY A 220 3.82 -19.30 24.85
N ALA A 221 2.58 -18.88 24.86
CA ALA A 221 1.59 -19.33 25.83
C ALA A 221 0.41 -19.99 25.12
N ASP A 222 -0.13 -21.05 25.68
CA ASP A 222 -1.40 -21.64 25.25
C ASP A 222 -2.52 -21.12 26.15
N THR A 223 -3.38 -20.26 25.59
CA THR A 223 -4.47 -19.63 26.36
C THR A 223 -5.66 -20.57 26.61
N LEU A 224 -5.78 -21.67 25.87
CA LEU A 224 -6.79 -22.70 26.14
C LEU A 224 -6.40 -23.58 27.32
N LEU A 225 -5.11 -23.70 27.61
CA LEU A 225 -4.58 -24.41 28.75
C LEU A 225 -4.23 -23.47 29.93
N GLY A 226 -5.03 -22.43 30.16
CA GLY A 226 -4.81 -21.48 31.24
C GLY A 226 -3.58 -20.59 31.10
N ALA A 227 -3.21 -20.25 29.88
CA ALA A 227 -2.02 -19.47 29.54
C ALA A 227 -0.69 -20.16 29.93
N GLN A 228 -0.68 -21.48 29.95
CA GLN A 228 0.51 -22.27 30.23
C GLN A 228 1.60 -21.94 29.19
N GLN A 229 2.83 -21.74 29.66
CA GLN A 229 3.98 -21.55 28.77
C GLN A 229 4.26 -22.85 28.01
N VAL A 230 4.42 -22.72 26.70
CA VAL A 230 4.78 -23.81 25.81
C VAL A 230 6.07 -23.48 25.06
N GLU A 231 6.91 -24.49 24.84
CA GLU A 231 8.10 -24.41 23.98
C GLU A 231 7.98 -25.47 22.90
N ILE A 232 8.10 -25.04 21.65
CA ILE A 232 8.04 -25.94 20.49
C ILE A 232 9.37 -25.84 19.76
N GLU A 233 10.01 -27.00 19.55
CA GLU A 233 11.19 -27.14 18.72
C GLU A 233 10.79 -27.04 17.26
N ALA A 234 11.50 -26.23 16.46
CA ALA A 234 11.24 -26.04 15.04
C ALA A 234 12.52 -26.10 14.21
N ASP A 235 12.41 -26.67 13.02
CA ASP A 235 13.44 -26.60 11.99
C ASP A 235 13.34 -25.28 11.20
N MET A 236 12.12 -24.76 11.07
CA MET A 236 11.83 -23.50 10.38
C MET A 236 10.68 -22.76 11.07
N VAL A 237 10.77 -21.44 11.11
CA VAL A 237 9.70 -20.57 11.61
C VAL A 237 9.25 -19.62 10.51
N VAL A 238 7.94 -19.51 10.30
CA VAL A 238 7.32 -18.63 9.30
C VAL A 238 6.48 -17.57 9.98
N LEU A 239 6.84 -16.32 9.76
CA LEU A 239 6.14 -15.16 10.32
C LEU A 239 5.04 -14.71 9.38
N ALA A 240 3.80 -14.73 9.83
CA ALA A 240 2.68 -14.10 9.14
C ALA A 240 2.70 -12.60 9.46
N THR A 241 3.55 -11.87 8.74
CA THR A 241 3.92 -10.49 9.03
C THR A 241 2.83 -9.48 8.68
N ALA A 242 2.88 -8.34 9.35
CA ALA A 242 2.00 -7.20 9.06
C ALA A 242 2.14 -6.74 7.61
N GLY A 243 0.99 -6.41 6.99
CA GLY A 243 0.92 -5.67 5.74
C GLY A 243 0.92 -4.17 6.03
N LEU A 244 1.88 -3.46 5.49
CA LEU A 244 2.09 -2.02 5.68
C LEU A 244 1.84 -1.29 4.37
N SER A 245 1.50 0.01 4.43
CA SER A 245 1.48 0.85 3.22
C SER A 245 2.84 0.87 2.54
N ASN A 246 2.87 1.06 1.23
CA ASN A 246 4.12 1.16 0.49
C ASN A 246 4.88 2.44 0.81
N PRO A 247 6.23 2.42 0.80
CA PRO A 247 7.03 3.63 0.83
C PRO A 247 6.63 4.57 -0.31
N GLY A 248 6.58 5.88 -0.03
CA GLY A 248 6.16 6.89 -1.00
C GLY A 248 4.64 7.06 -1.14
N SER A 249 3.81 6.28 -0.42
CA SER A 249 2.34 6.48 -0.43
C SER A 249 1.93 7.87 0.04
N GLU A 250 2.60 8.39 1.06
CA GLU A 250 2.37 9.74 1.57
C GLU A 250 2.74 10.81 0.53
N GLU A 251 3.92 10.69 -0.09
CA GLU A 251 4.37 11.61 -1.14
C GLU A 251 3.42 11.58 -2.34
N LEU A 252 3.01 10.39 -2.78
CA LEU A 252 2.03 10.24 -3.86
C LEU A 252 0.67 10.84 -3.49
N ALA A 253 0.21 10.65 -2.24
CA ALA A 253 -1.04 11.24 -1.76
C ALA A 253 -1.00 12.76 -1.79
N GLN A 254 0.13 13.35 -1.40
CA GLN A 254 0.35 14.80 -1.47
C GLN A 254 0.35 15.31 -2.92
N HIS A 255 1.03 14.62 -3.84
CA HIS A 255 1.02 14.97 -5.26
C HIS A 255 -0.36 14.87 -5.91
N LEU A 256 -1.15 13.86 -5.51
CA LEU A 256 -2.52 13.66 -6.00
C LEU A 256 -3.57 14.47 -5.22
N HIS A 257 -3.18 15.17 -4.15
CA HIS A 257 -4.08 15.90 -3.24
C HIS A 257 -5.21 15.01 -2.69
N VAL A 258 -4.88 13.78 -2.32
CA VAL A 258 -5.80 12.81 -1.70
C VAL A 258 -5.45 12.58 -0.23
N SER A 259 -6.44 12.23 0.56
CA SER A 259 -6.26 11.93 1.98
C SER A 259 -5.63 10.55 2.20
N TYR A 260 -4.92 10.40 3.30
CA TYR A 260 -4.41 9.13 3.81
C TYR A 260 -4.60 9.04 5.34
N ASP A 261 -4.60 7.83 5.87
CA ASP A 261 -4.78 7.59 7.29
C ASP A 261 -3.44 7.66 8.07
N LYS A 262 -3.51 7.47 9.39
CA LYS A 262 -2.32 7.47 10.28
C LYS A 262 -1.32 6.35 9.96
N TYR A 263 -1.67 5.38 9.13
CA TYR A 263 -0.83 4.28 8.68
C TYR A 263 -0.34 4.46 7.25
N HIS A 264 -0.59 5.63 6.65
CA HIS A 264 -0.26 6.01 5.27
C HIS A 264 -0.98 5.18 4.19
N PHE A 265 -2.12 4.55 4.50
CA PHE A 265 -3.02 4.03 3.49
C PHE A 265 -3.90 5.16 2.95
N PHE A 266 -4.18 5.14 1.64
CA PHE A 266 -5.07 6.12 1.02
C PHE A 266 -6.48 6.00 1.60
N SER A 267 -7.11 7.14 1.88
CA SER A 267 -8.46 7.19 2.42
C SER A 267 -9.49 7.44 1.34
N GLU A 268 -10.56 6.66 1.37
CA GLU A 268 -11.76 6.89 0.57
C GLU A 268 -12.55 8.11 1.07
N ALA A 269 -13.38 8.67 0.20
CA ALA A 269 -14.24 9.80 0.53
C ALA A 269 -15.28 9.46 1.60
N HIS A 270 -15.81 8.22 1.58
CA HIS A 270 -16.73 7.72 2.61
C HIS A 270 -16.76 6.17 2.58
N PRO A 271 -16.55 5.47 3.70
CA PRO A 271 -16.38 4.02 3.72
C PRO A 271 -17.60 3.22 3.25
N LYS A 272 -18.80 3.77 3.37
CA LYS A 272 -20.04 3.10 2.98
C LYS A 272 -20.61 3.62 1.65
N LEU A 273 -20.60 4.93 1.43
CA LEU A 273 -21.28 5.57 0.31
C LEU A 273 -20.38 5.80 -0.90
N ARG A 274 -19.08 6.00 -0.66
CA ARG A 274 -18.09 6.30 -1.69
C ARG A 274 -16.78 5.53 -1.44
N PRO A 275 -16.85 4.18 -1.43
CA PRO A 275 -15.74 3.33 -0.93
C PRO A 275 -14.54 3.22 -1.89
N VAL A 276 -14.68 3.66 -3.13
CA VAL A 276 -13.63 3.64 -4.16
C VAL A 276 -13.25 5.01 -4.67
N GLU A 277 -13.97 6.05 -4.27
CA GLU A 277 -13.71 7.44 -4.65
C GLU A 277 -12.86 8.11 -3.57
N THR A 278 -11.99 9.01 -3.96
CA THR A 278 -11.30 9.91 -3.04
C THR A 278 -12.10 11.21 -2.87
N ASN A 279 -11.66 12.07 -1.94
CA ASN A 279 -12.19 13.43 -1.82
C ASN A 279 -11.86 14.30 -3.05
N THR A 280 -10.86 13.92 -3.84
CA THR A 280 -10.48 14.60 -5.07
C THR A 280 -11.17 13.95 -6.25
N ALA A 281 -11.97 14.72 -6.98
CA ALA A 281 -12.74 14.23 -8.12
C ALA A 281 -11.81 13.65 -9.21
N GLY A 282 -12.24 12.54 -9.83
CA GLY A 282 -11.48 11.86 -10.89
C GLY A 282 -10.37 10.94 -10.39
N ILE A 283 -10.16 10.82 -9.07
CA ILE A 283 -9.17 9.91 -8.48
C ILE A 283 -9.88 8.83 -7.68
N PHE A 284 -9.57 7.58 -7.99
CA PHE A 284 -10.20 6.40 -7.44
C PHE A 284 -9.16 5.48 -6.79
N LEU A 285 -9.62 4.63 -5.86
CA LEU A 285 -8.79 3.68 -5.12
C LEU A 285 -9.23 2.25 -5.43
N ALA A 286 -8.27 1.35 -5.60
CA ALA A 286 -8.56 -0.08 -5.73
C ALA A 286 -7.44 -0.93 -5.08
N GLY A 287 -7.87 -1.90 -4.28
CA GLY A 287 -6.99 -2.89 -3.67
C GLY A 287 -6.31 -2.42 -2.37
N ALA A 288 -5.18 -3.04 -2.08
CA ALA A 288 -4.53 -2.92 -0.78
C ALA A 288 -3.83 -1.58 -0.52
N CYS A 289 -3.85 -0.65 -1.47
CA CYS A 289 -3.40 0.73 -1.24
C CYS A 289 -4.29 1.48 -0.23
N GLN A 290 -5.56 1.09 -0.10
CA GLN A 290 -6.52 1.66 0.85
C GLN A 290 -6.45 0.98 2.23
N SER A 291 -6.31 -0.33 2.26
CA SER A 291 -6.15 -1.15 3.48
C SER A 291 -5.80 -2.59 3.08
N PRO A 292 -5.25 -3.41 3.98
CA PRO A 292 -5.05 -4.83 3.68
C PRO A 292 -6.33 -5.52 3.22
N LYS A 293 -6.27 -6.21 2.08
CA LYS A 293 -7.40 -6.86 1.40
C LYS A 293 -6.98 -8.21 0.84
N ASP A 294 -7.94 -9.12 0.75
CA ASP A 294 -7.80 -10.36 -0.02
C ASP A 294 -8.08 -10.13 -1.52
N ILE A 295 -7.88 -11.16 -2.32
CA ILE A 295 -8.07 -11.10 -3.78
C ILE A 295 -9.53 -10.84 -4.15
N PRO A 296 -10.55 -11.54 -3.58
CA PRO A 296 -11.95 -11.27 -3.87
C PRO A 296 -12.38 -9.82 -3.60
N ASP A 297 -12.01 -9.27 -2.45
CA ASP A 297 -12.28 -7.87 -2.13
C ASP A 297 -11.58 -6.91 -3.08
N THR A 298 -10.33 -7.20 -3.43
CA THR A 298 -9.55 -6.39 -4.38
C THR A 298 -10.20 -6.36 -5.75
N VAL A 299 -10.66 -7.50 -6.26
CA VAL A 299 -11.35 -7.61 -7.56
C VAL A 299 -12.69 -6.87 -7.53
N SER A 300 -13.46 -7.04 -6.44
CA SER A 300 -14.73 -6.32 -6.27
C SER A 300 -14.53 -4.81 -6.26
N GLN A 301 -13.50 -4.35 -5.54
CA GLN A 301 -13.17 -2.93 -5.47
C GLN A 301 -12.66 -2.39 -6.81
N ALA A 302 -11.84 -3.16 -7.54
CA ALA A 302 -11.37 -2.79 -8.87
C ALA A 302 -12.54 -2.65 -9.86
N SER A 303 -13.51 -3.57 -9.82
CA SER A 303 -14.72 -3.49 -10.63
C SER A 303 -15.57 -2.27 -10.28
N ALA A 304 -15.69 -1.94 -8.99
CA ALA A 304 -16.40 -0.74 -8.54
C ALA A 304 -15.68 0.54 -9.01
N ALA A 305 -14.35 0.62 -8.91
CA ALA A 305 -13.57 1.75 -9.40
C ALA A 305 -13.74 1.92 -10.92
N ALA A 306 -13.65 0.83 -11.69
CA ALA A 306 -13.86 0.86 -13.14
C ALA A 306 -15.27 1.34 -13.50
N SER A 307 -16.31 0.88 -12.77
CA SER A 307 -17.68 1.35 -12.95
C SER A 307 -17.83 2.85 -12.69
N LYS A 308 -17.15 3.38 -11.66
CA LYS A 308 -17.16 4.82 -11.35
C LYS A 308 -16.43 5.64 -12.41
N VAL A 309 -15.31 5.13 -12.96
CA VAL A 309 -14.63 5.76 -14.09
C VAL A 309 -15.52 5.81 -15.33
N LEU A 310 -16.21 4.70 -15.65
CA LEU A 310 -17.17 4.67 -16.76
C LEU A 310 -18.34 5.66 -16.53
N ALA A 311 -18.86 5.73 -15.32
CA ALA A 311 -19.91 6.70 -14.98
C ALA A 311 -19.43 8.16 -15.10
N LEU A 312 -18.16 8.43 -14.80
CA LEU A 312 -17.54 9.74 -15.01
C LEU A 312 -17.49 10.09 -16.50
N PHE A 313 -17.03 9.14 -17.35
CA PHE A 313 -16.85 9.36 -18.79
C PHE A 313 -18.13 9.31 -19.62
N SER A 314 -19.22 8.78 -19.06
CA SER A 314 -20.54 8.72 -19.73
C SER A 314 -21.33 10.03 -19.66
N ARG A 315 -20.80 11.07 -19.03
CA ARG A 315 -21.46 12.35 -18.84
C ARG A 315 -20.74 13.44 -19.60
N ASP A 316 -21.49 14.24 -20.33
CA ASP A 316 -20.97 15.43 -21.02
C ASP A 316 -20.67 16.56 -20.03
N GLU A 317 -21.40 16.58 -18.90
CA GLU A 317 -21.24 17.57 -17.82
C GLU A 317 -21.11 16.89 -16.47
N LEU A 318 -20.27 17.44 -15.59
CA LEU A 318 -20.12 16.99 -14.21
C LEU A 318 -20.91 17.90 -13.29
N THR A 319 -21.93 17.33 -12.63
CA THR A 319 -22.58 17.97 -11.49
C THR A 319 -21.71 17.83 -10.25
N ARG A 320 -21.55 18.89 -9.52
CA ARG A 320 -20.79 18.94 -8.27
C ARG A 320 -21.61 19.59 -7.18
N GLU A 321 -21.16 19.45 -5.95
CA GLU A 321 -21.70 20.18 -4.81
C GLU A 321 -21.60 21.69 -5.06
N PRO A 322 -22.64 22.46 -4.78
CA PRO A 322 -22.65 23.90 -5.00
C PRO A 322 -21.72 24.67 -4.05
N VAL A 323 -21.29 24.03 -2.97
CA VAL A 323 -20.42 24.64 -1.96
C VAL A 323 -19.01 24.79 -2.50
N ILE A 324 -18.67 25.96 -3.03
CA ILE A 324 -17.36 26.31 -3.53
C ILE A 324 -16.91 27.66 -3.00
N ALA A 325 -15.61 27.87 -2.93
CA ALA A 325 -15.06 29.17 -2.64
C ALA A 325 -15.28 30.14 -3.80
N VAL A 326 -15.66 31.34 -3.51
CA VAL A 326 -15.84 32.43 -4.48
C VAL A 326 -15.00 33.62 -4.06
N VAL A 327 -14.23 34.14 -5.02
CA VAL A 327 -13.41 35.34 -4.81
C VAL A 327 -14.23 36.58 -5.20
N ASN A 328 -14.43 37.47 -4.25
CA ASN A 328 -15.07 38.75 -4.50
C ASN A 328 -14.12 39.65 -5.29
N ARG A 329 -14.50 39.99 -6.52
CA ARG A 329 -13.70 40.80 -7.47
C ARG A 329 -14.20 42.24 -7.61
N THR A 330 -15.50 42.43 -7.38
CA THR A 330 -16.22 43.67 -7.62
C THR A 330 -17.03 44.02 -6.36
N ALA A 331 -16.43 44.69 -5.40
CA ALA A 331 -17.18 45.09 -4.23
C ALA A 331 -17.52 46.59 -4.30
N PRO A 332 -18.71 46.99 -3.82
CA PRO A 332 -18.96 48.36 -3.33
C PRO A 332 -17.98 48.67 -2.20
N PRO A 333 -17.79 49.98 -1.86
CA PRO A 333 -16.72 50.44 -0.98
C PRO A 333 -16.72 49.86 0.45
N LEU A 334 -17.66 49.00 0.81
CA LEU A 334 -17.77 48.34 2.12
C LEU A 334 -17.15 46.96 2.22
N PHE A 335 -16.76 46.30 1.11
CA PHE A 335 -16.17 44.94 1.11
C PHE A 335 -14.83 44.95 0.43
N SER A 336 -13.85 44.26 1.05
CA SER A 336 -12.48 44.18 0.54
C SER A 336 -12.41 43.34 -0.73
N THR A 337 -11.91 43.94 -1.81
CA THR A 337 -11.54 43.18 -3.03
C THR A 337 -10.27 42.39 -2.82
N CYS A 338 -10.11 41.26 -3.55
CA CYS A 338 -8.91 40.41 -3.48
C CYS A 338 -7.63 41.25 -3.60
N ALA A 339 -6.76 41.19 -2.57
CA ALA A 339 -5.51 41.93 -2.51
C ALA A 339 -4.38 41.36 -3.44
N GLY A 340 -4.57 40.17 -4.01
CA GLY A 340 -3.56 39.52 -4.85
C GLY A 340 -2.37 38.95 -4.05
N CYS A 341 -2.53 38.66 -2.76
CA CYS A 341 -1.45 38.12 -1.92
C CYS A 341 -1.22 36.62 -2.08
N PHE A 342 -2.15 35.91 -2.67
CA PHE A 342 -2.13 34.48 -2.95
C PHE A 342 -1.91 33.53 -1.75
N MET A 343 -2.12 33.99 -0.51
CA MET A 343 -2.08 33.12 0.65
C MET A 343 -3.13 31.99 0.58
N CYS A 344 -4.28 32.26 -0.02
CA CYS A 344 -5.31 31.27 -0.29
C CYS A 344 -4.83 30.16 -1.24
N GLN A 345 -3.98 30.48 -2.21
CA GLN A 345 -3.38 29.49 -3.13
C GLN A 345 -2.44 28.55 -2.37
N THR A 346 -1.57 29.12 -1.52
CA THR A 346 -0.65 28.32 -0.68
C THR A 346 -1.38 27.44 0.33
N ALA A 347 -2.53 27.94 0.85
CA ALA A 347 -3.32 27.22 1.85
C ALA A 347 -4.26 26.16 1.25
N CYS A 348 -4.48 26.17 -0.07
CA CYS A 348 -5.42 25.26 -0.72
C CYS A 348 -4.84 23.85 -0.87
N PRO A 349 -5.34 22.83 -0.16
CA PRO A 349 -4.84 21.47 -0.27
C PRO A 349 -5.16 20.79 -1.61
N TYR A 350 -6.07 21.38 -2.41
CA TYR A 350 -6.54 20.82 -3.68
C TYR A 350 -6.00 21.58 -4.91
N ASN A 351 -5.08 22.51 -4.74
CA ASN A 351 -4.58 23.39 -5.80
C ASN A 351 -5.69 24.05 -6.65
N ALA A 352 -6.85 24.30 -6.04
CA ALA A 352 -8.02 24.84 -6.71
C ALA A 352 -7.96 26.37 -6.94
N ILE A 353 -6.86 27.03 -6.56
CA ILE A 353 -6.74 28.49 -6.68
C ILE A 353 -5.63 28.85 -7.65
N GLU A 354 -6.03 29.46 -8.74
CA GLU A 354 -5.18 29.93 -9.83
C GLU A 354 -4.97 31.45 -9.72
N ARG A 355 -4.02 31.95 -10.50
CA ARG A 355 -3.79 33.40 -10.66
C ARG A 355 -4.45 33.87 -11.93
N GLU A 356 -5.25 34.92 -11.85
CA GLU A 356 -5.87 35.57 -13.00
C GLU A 356 -5.40 37.02 -13.08
N GLU A 357 -4.96 37.42 -14.25
CA GLU A 357 -4.54 38.80 -14.52
C GLU A 357 -5.73 39.63 -15.00
N ILE A 358 -6.02 40.71 -14.29
CA ILE A 358 -6.97 41.71 -14.76
C ILE A 358 -6.21 42.77 -15.55
N LYS A 359 -6.58 42.95 -16.81
CA LYS A 359 -5.94 43.89 -17.74
C LYS A 359 -6.93 44.98 -18.17
N THR A 360 -6.39 46.15 -18.53
CA THR A 360 -7.15 47.24 -19.22
C THR A 360 -7.53 46.79 -20.63
N ARG A 361 -8.42 47.54 -21.29
CA ARG A 361 -8.77 47.30 -22.70
C ARG A 361 -7.53 47.33 -23.62
N ASP A 362 -6.54 48.11 -23.25
CA ASP A 362 -5.27 48.26 -24.01
C ASP A 362 -4.23 47.20 -23.62
N GLY A 363 -4.60 46.14 -22.91
CA GLY A 363 -3.76 45.01 -22.53
C GLY A 363 -2.78 45.26 -21.38
N LYS A 364 -2.80 46.41 -20.73
CA LYS A 364 -1.92 46.74 -19.58
C LYS A 364 -2.43 46.05 -18.31
N LEU A 365 -1.53 45.35 -17.61
CA LEU A 365 -1.85 44.70 -16.35
C LEU A 365 -2.29 45.73 -15.28
N ILE A 366 -3.49 45.54 -14.74
CA ILE A 366 -4.00 46.33 -13.59
C ILE A 366 -3.63 45.64 -12.30
N LYS A 367 -3.94 44.33 -12.20
CA LYS A 367 -3.81 43.56 -10.95
C LYS A 367 -3.87 42.07 -11.25
N SER A 368 -3.18 41.26 -10.42
CA SER A 368 -3.38 39.80 -10.37
C SER A 368 -4.26 39.48 -9.17
N VAL A 369 -5.26 38.64 -9.37
CA VAL A 369 -6.22 38.20 -8.33
C VAL A 369 -6.32 36.68 -8.29
N ALA A 370 -6.79 36.14 -7.16
CA ALA A 370 -7.09 34.73 -7.06
C ALA A 370 -8.34 34.39 -7.89
N LYS A 371 -8.30 33.22 -8.54
CA LYS A 371 -9.43 32.63 -9.25
C LYS A 371 -9.60 31.21 -8.75
N VAL A 372 -10.79 30.87 -8.30
CA VAL A 372 -11.11 29.50 -7.90
C VAL A 372 -11.45 28.69 -9.14
N ASN A 373 -10.74 27.58 -9.31
CA ASN A 373 -11.12 26.54 -10.27
C ASN A 373 -12.24 25.71 -9.66
N PRO A 374 -13.46 25.85 -10.18
CA PRO A 374 -14.59 25.20 -9.57
C PRO A 374 -14.57 23.69 -9.69
N GLY A 375 -13.88 23.12 -10.67
CA GLY A 375 -13.73 21.67 -10.84
C GLY A 375 -12.82 21.01 -9.78
N LEU A 376 -11.89 21.77 -9.22
CA LEU A 376 -10.94 21.30 -8.19
C LEU A 376 -11.35 21.67 -6.76
N CYS A 377 -12.21 22.70 -6.59
CA CYS A 377 -12.62 23.17 -5.26
C CYS A 377 -13.51 22.14 -4.57
N GLN A 378 -13.14 21.72 -3.36
CA GLN A 378 -13.90 20.78 -2.54
C GLN A 378 -14.69 21.45 -1.40
N GLY A 379 -14.84 22.77 -1.43
CA GLY A 379 -15.64 23.50 -0.44
C GLY A 379 -15.13 23.45 1.00
N CYS A 380 -13.88 23.12 1.24
CA CYS A 380 -13.33 22.90 2.59
C CYS A 380 -13.20 24.18 3.46
N GLY A 381 -13.32 25.37 2.88
CA GLY A 381 -13.28 26.65 3.60
C GLY A 381 -11.90 27.15 4.03
N THR A 382 -10.83 26.37 3.88
CA THR A 382 -9.48 26.74 4.33
C THR A 382 -9.04 28.10 3.76
N CYS A 383 -9.28 28.36 2.47
CA CYS A 383 -8.92 29.61 1.82
C CYS A 383 -9.70 30.83 2.39
N VAL A 384 -10.91 30.62 2.88
CA VAL A 384 -11.73 31.68 3.54
C VAL A 384 -11.07 32.07 4.85
N ALA A 385 -10.70 31.09 5.68
CA ALA A 385 -10.03 31.34 6.96
C ALA A 385 -8.67 32.05 6.80
N PHE A 386 -7.92 31.72 5.73
CA PHE A 386 -6.61 32.31 5.43
C PHE A 386 -6.69 33.68 4.72
N CYS A 387 -7.87 34.11 4.25
CA CYS A 387 -8.01 35.35 3.52
C CYS A 387 -7.98 36.60 4.45
N LYS A 388 -6.82 37.24 4.55
CA LYS A 388 -6.66 38.44 5.36
C LYS A 388 -7.52 39.61 4.89
N SER A 389 -7.80 39.72 3.59
CA SER A 389 -8.65 40.74 3.01
C SER A 389 -10.15 40.41 3.07
N LYS A 390 -10.51 39.22 3.62
CA LYS A 390 -11.90 38.74 3.69
C LYS A 390 -12.64 38.84 2.35
N SER A 391 -11.93 38.58 1.27
CA SER A 391 -12.46 38.66 -0.10
C SER A 391 -12.78 37.29 -0.71
N ILE A 392 -12.78 36.21 0.09
CA ILE A 392 -13.15 34.86 -0.32
C ILE A 392 -14.24 34.38 0.64
N ASP A 393 -15.34 33.90 0.08
CA ASP A 393 -16.47 33.30 0.81
C ASP A 393 -16.77 31.92 0.24
N LEU A 394 -17.55 31.11 0.99
CA LEU A 394 -18.12 29.85 0.50
C LEU A 394 -19.56 30.09 0.06
N GLN A 395 -19.90 29.62 -1.14
CA GLN A 395 -21.30 29.54 -1.57
C GLN A 395 -22.07 28.59 -0.66
N GLY A 396 -23.28 28.96 -0.30
CA GLY A 396 -24.13 28.19 0.62
C GLY A 396 -23.87 28.48 2.11
N PHE A 397 -22.78 29.19 2.47
CA PHE A 397 -22.40 29.49 3.84
C PHE A 397 -22.07 31.01 4.04
N SER A 398 -22.70 31.90 3.28
CA SER A 398 -22.60 33.33 3.59
C SER A 398 -23.35 33.61 4.89
N ASN A 399 -22.96 34.66 5.59
CA ASN A 399 -23.64 35.09 6.83
C ASN A 399 -25.15 35.28 6.61
N GLU A 400 -25.55 35.85 5.48
CA GLU A 400 -26.94 36.07 5.11
C GLU A 400 -27.71 34.75 4.93
N GLN A 401 -27.08 33.75 4.30
CA GLN A 401 -27.69 32.44 4.12
C GLN A 401 -27.83 31.73 5.46
N VAL A 402 -26.81 31.73 6.29
CA VAL A 402 -26.83 31.10 7.64
C VAL A 402 -27.91 31.83 8.52
N TYR A 403 -27.99 33.14 8.47
CA TYR A 403 -29.05 33.89 9.19
C TYR A 403 -30.45 33.54 8.67
N ALA A 404 -30.65 33.37 7.36
CA ALA A 404 -31.93 33.00 6.80
C ALA A 404 -32.36 31.61 7.29
N GLU A 405 -31.44 30.64 7.32
CA GLU A 405 -31.72 29.29 7.86
C GLU A 405 -32.07 29.33 9.34
N VAL A 406 -31.30 30.09 10.15
CA VAL A 406 -31.58 30.21 11.58
C VAL A 406 -32.94 30.86 11.83
N MET A 407 -33.31 31.88 11.07
CA MET A 407 -34.60 32.58 11.21
C MET A 407 -35.76 31.67 10.83
N GLU A 408 -35.60 30.83 9.79
CA GLU A 408 -36.62 29.86 9.37
C GLU A 408 -36.81 28.73 10.41
N LEU A 409 -35.74 28.33 11.09
CA LEU A 409 -35.83 27.34 12.19
C LEU A 409 -36.51 27.91 13.46
N LEU A 410 -36.59 29.22 13.60
CA LEU A 410 -37.20 29.92 14.75
C LEU A 410 -38.66 30.32 14.49
N SER A 411 -39.13 30.23 13.24
CA SER A 411 -40.51 30.49 12.84
C SER A 411 -41.39 29.25 12.99
#